data_7f65e3502c02b4d8ddb6bf5caf9f53bf
#
_entry.id   7f65e3502c02b4d8ddb6bf5caf9f53bf
#
_cell.length_a   1.000
_cell.length_b   1.000
_cell.length_c   1.000
_cell.angle_alpha   90.00
_cell.angle_beta   90.00
_cell.angle_gamma   90.00
#
_symmetry.space_group_name_H-M   'P 1'
#
loop_
_entity.id
_entity.type
_entity.pdbx_description
1 polymer ?
#
loop_
_entity_poly.entity_id
_entity_poly.type
_entity_poly.pdbx_seq_one_letter_code
_entity_poly.pdbx_strand_id
1 'polypeptide(L)'
;VFDNPEIQVTGGDTEAEHYQWEYYINELHEVDKFIGNLIDTLSKRNEKTIVVMYGDHLPTLGLEESDMNTGNLYDTTYVTWNNFGLEKQDKDVAAYQLMSYITDQLGIHEGTMFRYHQSEMNAGVSTDDASYITNWELLQYDLLYGNRYSYHGVDKYPASNLVMGVQDVVIDHTSMSADKTKLTIFGENFTPWSKVYVDGEKVSTEYISGNCLEISMAN
;
A
#
# COMPACT_ATOMS: atom_id res chain seq x y z
N VAL A 1 -4.26 -6.44 -24.64
CA VAL A 1 -4.12 -5.77 -25.95
C VAL A 1 -5.15 -4.67 -26.00
N PHE A 2 -4.74 -3.43 -26.23
CA PHE A 2 -5.66 -2.33 -26.54
C PHE A 2 -6.23 -2.55 -27.94
N ASP A 3 -7.54 -2.44 -28.11
CA ASP A 3 -8.18 -2.58 -29.42
C ASP A 3 -7.76 -1.45 -30.39
N ASN A 4 -7.43 -0.26 -29.85
CA ASN A 4 -6.94 0.89 -30.60
C ASN A 4 -5.95 1.67 -29.73
N PRO A 5 -4.68 1.31 -29.69
CA PRO A 5 -3.69 2.01 -28.89
C PRO A 5 -3.45 3.42 -29.42
N GLU A 6 -3.47 4.42 -28.54
CA GLU A 6 -3.15 5.80 -28.90
C GLU A 6 -1.65 5.99 -29.14
N ILE A 7 -0.84 5.21 -28.41
CA ILE A 7 0.61 5.18 -28.57
C ILE A 7 0.99 3.82 -29.14
N GLN A 8 1.62 3.83 -30.29
CA GLN A 8 2.16 2.63 -30.94
C GLN A 8 3.62 2.44 -30.52
N VAL A 9 3.95 1.23 -30.06
CA VAL A 9 5.31 0.85 -29.72
C VAL A 9 5.96 0.18 -30.93
N THR A 10 7.22 0.50 -31.19
CA THR A 10 8.03 -0.16 -32.23
C THR A 10 9.21 -0.84 -31.56
N GLY A 11 9.45 -2.10 -31.86
CA GLY A 11 10.52 -2.93 -31.27
C GLY A 11 9.94 -4.06 -30.43
N GLY A 12 10.82 -4.73 -29.66
CA GLY A 12 10.55 -5.98 -28.96
C GLY A 12 11.06 -7.17 -29.77
N ASP A 13 11.63 -8.16 -29.06
CA ASP A 13 12.20 -9.35 -29.68
C ASP A 13 11.13 -10.38 -30.09
N THR A 14 9.95 -10.27 -29.45
CA THR A 14 8.78 -11.10 -29.71
C THR A 14 7.51 -10.30 -29.85
N GLU A 15 6.50 -10.85 -30.52
CA GLU A 15 5.17 -10.23 -30.60
C GLU A 15 4.50 -10.07 -29.23
N ALA A 16 4.71 -11.02 -28.32
CA ALA A 16 4.16 -10.95 -26.97
C ALA A 16 4.79 -9.80 -26.17
N GLU A 17 6.08 -9.62 -26.27
CA GLU A 17 6.83 -8.55 -25.62
C GLU A 17 6.41 -7.17 -26.17
N HIS A 18 6.29 -7.05 -27.49
CA HIS A 18 5.77 -5.85 -28.13
C HIS A 18 4.40 -5.44 -27.56
N TYR A 19 3.45 -6.37 -27.45
CA TYR A 19 2.13 -6.08 -26.91
C TYR A 19 2.14 -5.77 -25.41
N GLN A 20 3.03 -6.37 -24.63
CA GLN A 20 3.18 -6.05 -23.21
C GLN A 20 3.64 -4.60 -23.00
N TRP A 21 4.64 -4.16 -23.77
CA TRP A 21 5.12 -2.78 -23.74
C TRP A 21 4.07 -1.79 -24.25
N GLU A 22 3.39 -2.09 -25.34
CA GLU A 22 2.34 -1.24 -25.89
C GLU A 22 1.18 -1.08 -24.89
N TYR A 23 0.79 -2.17 -24.25
CA TYR A 23 -0.23 -2.13 -23.18
C TYR A 23 0.22 -1.25 -22.02
N TYR A 24 1.40 -1.47 -21.48
CA TYR A 24 1.93 -0.71 -20.34
C TYR A 24 2.05 0.79 -20.64
N ILE A 25 2.54 1.18 -21.81
CA ILE A 25 2.70 2.58 -22.19
C ILE A 25 1.34 3.26 -22.37
N ASN A 26 0.35 2.57 -22.92
CA ASN A 26 -1.00 3.13 -23.03
C ASN A 26 -1.70 3.26 -21.67
N GLU A 27 -1.49 2.33 -20.74
CA GLU A 27 -1.94 2.48 -19.35
C GLU A 27 -1.28 3.68 -18.66
N LEU A 28 0.03 3.87 -18.82
CA LEU A 28 0.72 5.07 -18.31
C LEU A 28 0.15 6.36 -18.91
N HIS A 29 -0.20 6.35 -20.19
CA HIS A 29 -0.83 7.50 -20.85
C HIS A 29 -2.21 7.83 -20.26
N GLU A 30 -3.02 6.82 -19.94
CA GLU A 30 -4.29 7.03 -19.25
C GLU A 30 -4.09 7.57 -17.82
N VAL A 31 -3.09 7.07 -17.10
CA VAL A 31 -2.71 7.60 -15.77
C VAL A 31 -2.26 9.06 -15.89
N ASP A 32 -1.46 9.42 -16.90
CA ASP A 32 -1.02 10.80 -17.13
C ASP A 32 -2.21 11.75 -17.40
N LYS A 33 -3.18 11.34 -18.21
CA LYS A 33 -4.42 12.09 -18.43
C LYS A 33 -5.21 12.28 -17.12
N PHE A 34 -5.30 11.21 -16.32
CA PHE A 34 -5.95 11.30 -15.01
C PHE A 34 -5.25 12.29 -14.08
N ILE A 35 -3.91 12.22 -14.00
CA ILE A 35 -3.10 13.13 -13.18
C ILE A 35 -3.28 14.58 -13.68
N GLY A 36 -3.26 14.82 -14.98
CA GLY A 36 -3.52 16.16 -15.56
C GLY A 36 -4.87 16.72 -15.09
N ASN A 37 -5.94 15.94 -15.18
CA ASN A 37 -7.27 16.33 -14.72
C ASN A 37 -7.34 16.56 -13.19
N LEU A 38 -6.64 15.74 -12.41
CA LEU A 38 -6.53 15.91 -10.96
C LEU A 38 -5.85 17.22 -10.62
N ILE A 39 -4.69 17.50 -11.20
CA ILE A 39 -3.92 18.75 -11.01
C ILE A 39 -4.74 19.97 -11.42
N ASP A 40 -5.42 19.92 -12.55
CA ASP A 40 -6.32 21.00 -13.01
C ASP A 40 -7.47 21.26 -12.04
N THR A 41 -7.98 20.21 -11.41
CA THR A 41 -9.04 20.33 -10.39
C THR A 41 -8.49 20.91 -9.09
N LEU A 42 -7.36 20.42 -8.62
CA LEU A 42 -6.74 20.86 -7.37
C LEU A 42 -6.18 22.29 -7.47
N SER A 43 -5.70 22.70 -8.64
CA SER A 43 -5.19 24.07 -8.87
C SER A 43 -6.27 25.13 -8.71
N LYS A 44 -7.54 24.79 -8.89
CA LYS A 44 -8.70 25.68 -8.74
C LYS A 44 -9.22 25.78 -7.31
N ARG A 45 -8.72 24.93 -6.40
CA ARG A 45 -9.12 24.95 -4.99
C ARG A 45 -8.42 26.07 -4.23
N ASN A 46 -9.14 26.70 -3.33
CA ASN A 46 -8.58 27.73 -2.44
C ASN A 46 -8.02 27.12 -1.13
N GLU A 47 -7.60 25.86 -1.17
CA GLU A 47 -7.04 25.12 -0.06
C GLU A 47 -5.60 24.71 -0.43
N LYS A 48 -4.65 24.96 0.48
CA LYS A 48 -3.27 24.54 0.27
C LYS A 48 -3.19 23.04 0.13
N THR A 49 -2.77 22.60 -1.05
CA THR A 49 -2.74 21.18 -1.40
C THR A 49 -1.35 20.81 -1.94
N ILE A 50 -0.81 19.71 -1.45
CA ILE A 50 0.35 19.03 -2.02
C ILE A 50 -0.07 17.65 -2.52
N VAL A 51 0.44 17.25 -3.67
CA VAL A 51 0.29 15.91 -4.22
C VAL A 51 1.66 15.30 -4.31
N VAL A 52 1.82 14.10 -3.79
CA VAL A 52 3.03 13.29 -3.89
C VAL A 52 2.67 12.03 -4.68
N MET A 53 3.33 11.85 -5.81
CA MET A 53 3.13 10.71 -6.70
C MET A 53 4.43 9.93 -6.77
N TYR A 54 4.37 8.62 -6.68
CA TYR A 54 5.55 7.75 -6.75
C TYR A 54 5.19 6.41 -7.35
N GLY A 55 6.17 5.77 -8.00
CA GLY A 55 6.05 4.37 -8.39
C GLY A 55 6.28 3.48 -7.17
N ASP A 56 5.42 2.50 -6.97
CA ASP A 56 5.56 1.50 -5.90
C ASP A 56 6.57 0.40 -6.27
N HIS A 57 6.66 0.06 -7.55
CA HIS A 57 7.63 -0.86 -8.14
C HIS A 57 7.72 -0.66 -9.67
N LEU A 58 8.69 -1.29 -10.30
CA LEU A 58 8.81 -1.35 -11.74
C LEU A 58 7.80 -2.34 -12.35
N PRO A 59 7.41 -2.17 -13.63
CA PRO A 59 6.54 -3.10 -14.31
C PRO A 59 7.21 -4.47 -14.51
N THR A 60 6.39 -5.53 -14.55
CA THR A 60 6.84 -6.90 -14.82
C THR A 60 7.03 -7.11 -16.32
N LEU A 61 8.06 -6.48 -16.90
CA LEU A 61 8.37 -6.50 -18.32
C LEU A 61 9.73 -7.16 -18.63
N GLY A 62 10.23 -7.98 -17.70
CA GLY A 62 11.53 -8.66 -17.89
C GLY A 62 12.74 -7.73 -17.79
N LEU A 63 12.61 -6.57 -17.11
CA LEU A 63 13.71 -5.65 -16.93
C LEU A 63 14.80 -6.25 -16.07
N GLU A 64 16.06 -5.97 -16.44
CA GLU A 64 17.26 -6.33 -15.70
C GLU A 64 17.96 -5.06 -15.16
N GLU A 65 18.89 -5.22 -14.22
CA GLU A 65 19.66 -4.09 -13.66
C GLU A 65 20.41 -3.30 -14.74
N SER A 66 20.84 -3.98 -15.81
CA SER A 66 21.51 -3.35 -16.97
C SER A 66 20.61 -2.41 -17.76
N ASP A 67 19.30 -2.55 -17.66
CA ASP A 67 18.33 -1.69 -18.34
C ASP A 67 18.05 -0.41 -17.58
N MET A 68 18.47 -0.37 -16.32
CA MET A 68 18.23 0.77 -15.44
C MET A 68 19.41 1.75 -15.44
N ASN A 69 19.11 3.03 -15.58
CA ASN A 69 20.12 4.09 -15.48
C ASN A 69 20.84 4.11 -14.13
N THR A 70 20.16 3.68 -13.08
CA THR A 70 20.69 3.60 -11.71
C THR A 70 21.42 2.26 -11.43
N GLY A 71 21.21 1.24 -12.29
CA GLY A 71 21.69 -0.11 -12.06
C GLY A 71 20.96 -0.85 -10.94
N ASN A 72 19.77 -0.37 -10.53
CA ASN A 72 19.02 -0.94 -9.42
C ASN A 72 17.54 -1.08 -9.81
N LEU A 73 17.00 -2.31 -9.76
CA LEU A 73 15.60 -2.62 -10.07
C LEU A 73 14.60 -2.12 -9.01
N TYR A 74 15.07 -1.73 -7.86
CA TYR A 74 14.21 -1.25 -6.76
C TYR A 74 14.08 0.27 -6.73
N ASP A 75 14.79 0.99 -7.59
CA ASP A 75 14.68 2.43 -7.68
C ASP A 75 13.43 2.83 -8.47
N THR A 76 12.66 3.73 -7.91
CA THR A 76 11.48 4.33 -8.55
C THR A 76 11.56 5.85 -8.47
N THR A 77 10.76 6.53 -9.27
CA THR A 77 10.73 7.99 -9.28
C THR A 77 9.56 8.50 -8.44
N TYR A 78 9.76 9.61 -7.74
CA TYR A 78 8.68 10.38 -7.15
C TYR A 78 8.63 11.80 -7.72
N VAL A 79 7.43 12.38 -7.72
CA VAL A 79 7.16 13.75 -8.15
C VAL A 79 6.25 14.43 -7.14
N THR A 80 6.52 15.70 -6.86
CA THR A 80 5.65 16.52 -6.01
C THR A 80 5.06 17.68 -6.82
N TRP A 81 3.80 17.98 -6.54
CA TRP A 81 3.13 19.17 -7.03
C TRP A 81 2.45 19.88 -5.86
N ASN A 82 2.41 21.21 -5.90
CA ASN A 82 1.67 21.99 -4.89
C ASN A 82 1.08 23.26 -5.51
N ASN A 83 0.03 23.83 -4.88
CA ASN A 83 -0.64 25.06 -5.30
C ASN A 83 -0.32 26.28 -4.44
N PHE A 84 0.70 26.23 -3.59
CA PHE A 84 1.00 27.29 -2.62
C PHE A 84 2.45 27.80 -2.66
N GLY A 85 3.22 27.46 -3.69
CA GLY A 85 4.55 28.02 -3.94
C GLY A 85 5.69 27.35 -3.16
N LEU A 86 5.55 26.08 -2.75
CA LEU A 86 6.68 25.30 -2.24
C LEU A 86 7.68 25.10 -3.38
N GLU A 87 8.94 25.44 -3.13
CA GLU A 87 9.98 25.32 -4.14
C GLU A 87 10.31 23.87 -4.48
N LYS A 88 10.59 23.61 -5.76
CA LYS A 88 11.05 22.31 -6.22
C LYS A 88 12.42 22.01 -5.63
N GLN A 89 12.58 20.82 -5.08
CA GLN A 89 13.84 20.27 -4.63
C GLN A 89 13.99 18.85 -5.17
N ASP A 90 15.03 18.63 -5.96
CA ASP A 90 15.40 17.29 -6.43
C ASP A 90 16.28 16.64 -5.36
N LYS A 91 15.81 15.52 -4.80
CA LYS A 91 16.53 14.79 -3.76
C LYS A 91 16.22 13.30 -3.82
N ASP A 92 17.26 12.50 -3.80
CA ASP A 92 17.13 11.06 -3.62
C ASP A 92 16.86 10.75 -2.14
N VAL A 93 15.87 9.92 -1.89
CA VAL A 93 15.47 9.49 -0.53
C VAL A 93 15.11 8.01 -0.55
N ALA A 94 15.35 7.30 0.53
CA ALA A 94 14.82 5.96 0.68
C ALA A 94 13.27 6.01 0.76
N ALA A 95 12.58 4.99 0.24
CA ALA A 95 11.13 4.96 0.20
C ALA A 95 10.48 5.25 1.56
N TYR A 96 11.03 4.71 2.64
CA TYR A 96 10.54 4.94 4.00
C TYR A 96 10.82 6.35 4.54
N GLN A 97 11.69 7.14 3.89
CA GLN A 97 11.97 8.53 4.24
C GLN A 97 11.07 9.51 3.49
N LEU A 98 10.45 9.12 2.39
CA LEU A 98 9.77 10.04 1.47
C LEU A 98 8.77 10.94 2.18
N MET A 99 7.84 10.38 2.96
CA MET A 99 6.83 11.20 3.66
C MET A 99 7.43 12.06 4.76
N SER A 100 8.50 11.60 5.41
CA SER A 100 9.24 12.38 6.41
C SER A 100 9.93 13.58 5.77
N TYR A 101 10.51 13.39 4.59
CA TYR A 101 11.11 14.47 3.80
C TYR A 101 10.09 15.51 3.36
N ILE A 102 8.93 15.08 2.84
CA ILE A 102 7.86 15.98 2.42
C ILE A 102 7.28 16.78 3.61
N THR A 103 7.03 16.11 4.73
CA THR A 103 6.50 16.77 5.93
C THR A 103 7.51 17.75 6.55
N ASP A 104 8.80 17.47 6.47
CA ASP A 104 9.86 18.39 6.91
C ASP A 104 9.83 19.70 6.10
N GLN A 105 9.71 19.61 4.77
CA GLN A 105 9.57 20.80 3.90
C GLN A 105 8.31 21.65 4.22
N LEU A 106 7.27 21.01 4.76
CA LEU A 106 6.04 21.68 5.17
C LEU A 106 6.10 22.23 6.61
N GLY A 107 7.20 22.03 7.33
CA GLY A 107 7.34 22.39 8.74
C GLY A 107 6.47 21.53 9.66
N ILE A 108 6.09 20.33 9.23
CA ILE A 108 5.31 19.37 10.02
C ILE A 108 6.29 18.37 10.66
N HIS A 109 6.46 18.47 11.96
CA HIS A 109 7.39 17.66 12.75
C HIS A 109 6.68 16.77 13.76
N GLU A 110 5.45 16.38 13.46
CA GLU A 110 4.65 15.50 14.31
C GLU A 110 4.92 14.03 13.99
N GLY A 111 4.77 13.17 15.00
CA GLY A 111 5.00 11.73 14.86
C GLY A 111 6.45 11.32 15.11
N THR A 112 6.64 10.32 15.97
CA THR A 112 7.96 9.90 16.44
C THR A 112 8.84 9.38 15.29
N MET A 113 8.27 8.57 14.39
CA MET A 113 9.01 8.01 13.26
C MET A 113 9.38 9.09 12.23
N PHE A 114 8.47 10.02 11.94
CA PHE A 114 8.76 11.14 11.04
C PHE A 114 9.89 12.01 11.58
N ARG A 115 9.84 12.37 12.86
CA ARG A 115 10.90 13.14 13.51
C ARG A 115 12.24 12.43 13.51
N TYR A 116 12.24 11.12 13.70
CA TYR A 116 13.46 10.32 13.59
C TYR A 116 14.10 10.47 12.21
N HIS A 117 13.35 10.14 11.15
CA HIS A 117 13.86 10.24 9.79
C HIS A 117 14.25 11.68 9.41
N GLN A 118 13.47 12.69 9.80
CA GLN A 118 13.81 14.10 9.59
C GLN A 118 15.12 14.48 10.27
N SER A 119 15.29 14.07 11.52
CA SER A 119 16.52 14.34 12.29
C SER A 119 17.78 13.72 11.64
N GLU A 120 17.68 12.45 11.25
CA GLU A 120 18.80 11.74 10.62
C GLU A 120 19.13 12.35 9.24
N MET A 121 18.12 12.64 8.41
CA MET A 121 18.32 13.29 7.12
C MET A 121 18.95 14.68 7.26
N ASN A 122 18.52 15.49 8.24
CA ASN A 122 19.04 16.84 8.47
C ASN A 122 20.47 16.80 9.07
N ALA A 123 20.80 15.73 9.77
CA ALA A 123 22.17 15.47 10.25
C ALA A 123 23.09 14.89 9.17
N GLY A 124 22.55 14.54 7.99
CA GLY A 124 23.33 13.93 6.90
C GLY A 124 23.75 12.49 7.17
N VAL A 125 23.03 11.78 8.05
CA VAL A 125 23.29 10.36 8.33
C VAL A 125 22.83 9.51 7.16
N SER A 126 23.71 8.64 6.65
CA SER A 126 23.38 7.72 5.56
C SER A 126 22.43 6.63 6.04
N THR A 127 21.53 6.23 5.15
CA THR A 127 20.65 5.07 5.36
C THR A 127 21.43 3.74 5.39
N ASP A 128 22.67 3.73 4.88
CA ASP A 128 23.57 2.58 4.92
C ASP A 128 24.33 2.47 6.27
N ASP A 129 24.21 3.49 7.12
CA ASP A 129 24.80 3.43 8.45
C ASP A 129 24.05 2.43 9.33
N ALA A 130 24.77 1.47 9.88
CA ALA A 130 24.18 0.44 10.74
C ALA A 130 23.44 1.03 11.96
N SER A 131 23.89 2.19 12.45
CA SER A 131 23.22 2.88 13.57
C SER A 131 21.85 3.41 13.16
N TYR A 132 21.69 3.86 11.92
CA TYR A 132 20.40 4.33 11.40
C TYR A 132 19.34 3.24 11.51
N ILE A 133 19.61 2.07 10.95
CA ILE A 133 18.66 0.95 10.98
C ILE A 133 18.41 0.46 12.41
N THR A 134 19.48 0.26 13.18
CA THR A 134 19.36 -0.22 14.57
C THR A 134 18.53 0.73 15.45
N ASN A 135 18.74 2.03 15.36
CA ASN A 135 17.97 3.01 16.12
C ASN A 135 16.50 3.04 15.68
N TRP A 136 16.24 2.90 14.38
CA TRP A 136 14.89 2.82 13.85
C TRP A 136 14.16 1.57 14.35
N GLU A 137 14.80 0.40 14.31
CA GLU A 137 14.26 -0.85 14.85
C GLU A 137 13.97 -0.77 16.35
N LEU A 138 14.87 -0.18 17.14
CA LEU A 138 14.65 0.05 18.57
C LEU A 138 13.43 0.95 18.82
N LEU A 139 13.31 2.01 18.04
CA LEU A 139 12.17 2.93 18.15
C LEU A 139 10.87 2.25 17.75
N GLN A 140 10.87 1.45 16.68
CA GLN A 140 9.73 0.66 16.27
C GLN A 140 9.32 -0.35 17.35
N TYR A 141 10.30 -1.04 17.93
CA TYR A 141 10.04 -1.96 19.04
C TYR A 141 9.42 -1.26 20.24
N ASP A 142 9.96 -0.10 20.63
CA ASP A 142 9.41 0.67 21.76
C ASP A 142 7.95 1.08 21.54
N LEU A 143 7.61 1.49 20.32
CA LEU A 143 6.26 1.93 19.95
C LEU A 143 5.23 0.78 19.92
N LEU A 144 5.64 -0.40 19.42
CA LEU A 144 4.72 -1.51 19.16
C LEU A 144 4.64 -2.53 20.30
N TYR A 145 5.77 -2.81 20.93
CA TYR A 145 5.90 -3.91 21.88
C TYR A 145 6.55 -3.53 23.21
N GLY A 146 7.29 -2.41 23.24
CA GLY A 146 8.05 -1.95 24.40
C GLY A 146 7.22 -1.16 25.41
N ASN A 147 7.93 -0.41 26.25
CA ASN A 147 7.34 0.39 27.32
C ASN A 147 6.92 1.80 26.88
N ARG A 148 7.02 2.11 25.59
CA ARG A 148 6.66 3.41 25.01
C ARG A 148 7.43 4.59 25.65
N TYR A 149 8.72 4.39 25.88
CA TYR A 149 9.60 5.44 26.44
C TYR A 149 9.56 6.71 25.61
N SER A 150 9.44 6.61 24.28
CA SER A 150 9.26 7.73 23.36
C SER A 150 8.00 8.57 23.63
N TYR A 151 7.03 8.02 24.35
CA TYR A 151 5.79 8.65 24.79
C TYR A 151 5.68 8.71 26.33
N HIS A 152 6.80 8.63 27.05
CA HIS A 152 6.83 8.65 28.53
C HIS A 152 5.99 7.53 29.19
N GLY A 153 5.87 6.38 28.53
CA GLY A 153 5.12 5.22 29.00
C GLY A 153 3.59 5.36 28.91
N VAL A 154 3.10 6.37 28.20
CA VAL A 154 1.66 6.64 28.04
C VAL A 154 1.26 6.60 26.57
N ASP A 155 0.08 6.05 26.28
CA ASP A 155 -0.50 6.17 24.94
C ASP A 155 -0.79 7.66 24.63
N LYS A 156 -0.23 8.16 23.54
CA LYS A 156 -0.41 9.56 23.14
C LYS A 156 -1.85 9.87 22.75
N TYR A 157 -2.54 8.86 22.21
CA TYR A 157 -3.92 8.97 21.76
C TYR A 157 -4.76 7.85 22.35
N PRO A 158 -6.03 8.11 22.70
CA PRO A 158 -6.94 7.05 23.13
C PRO A 158 -7.13 6.04 22.00
N ALA A 159 -7.45 4.80 22.37
CA ALA A 159 -7.85 3.79 21.40
C ALA A 159 -9.05 4.31 20.58
N SER A 160 -8.99 4.14 19.26
CA SER A 160 -10.12 4.47 18.39
C SER A 160 -11.06 3.28 18.25
N ASN A 161 -12.31 3.56 17.87
CA ASN A 161 -13.28 2.51 17.49
C ASN A 161 -13.09 2.04 16.01
N LEU A 162 -11.96 2.36 15.40
CA LEU A 162 -11.63 1.88 14.07
C LEU A 162 -11.38 0.37 14.13
N VAL A 163 -12.20 -0.36 13.40
CA VAL A 163 -12.04 -1.81 13.18
C VAL A 163 -11.71 -2.08 11.72
N MET A 164 -10.89 -3.07 11.48
CA MET A 164 -10.62 -3.57 10.15
C MET A 164 -11.87 -4.32 9.67
N GLY A 165 -12.41 -3.88 8.53
CA GLY A 165 -13.63 -4.46 7.97
C GLY A 165 -14.85 -3.58 8.16
N VAL A 166 -15.97 -4.00 7.55
CA VAL A 166 -17.20 -3.21 7.50
C VAL A 166 -18.10 -3.52 8.68
N GLN A 167 -18.17 -4.78 9.06
CA GLN A 167 -19.00 -5.28 10.17
C GLN A 167 -18.40 -6.59 10.72
N ASP A 168 -18.68 -6.87 11.99
CA ASP A 168 -18.29 -8.13 12.61
C ASP A 168 -19.05 -9.30 11.96
N VAL A 169 -18.33 -10.40 11.75
CA VAL A 169 -18.94 -11.66 11.31
C VAL A 169 -19.64 -12.29 12.50
N VAL A 170 -20.92 -12.59 12.34
CA VAL A 170 -21.73 -13.23 13.37
C VAL A 170 -22.20 -14.60 12.87
N ILE A 171 -22.13 -15.62 13.74
CA ILE A 171 -22.74 -16.92 13.51
C ILE A 171 -23.99 -17.03 14.39
N ASP A 172 -25.15 -17.23 13.76
CA ASP A 172 -26.42 -17.39 14.49
C ASP A 172 -26.64 -18.84 14.88
N HIS A 173 -26.61 -19.73 13.90
CA HIS A 173 -26.85 -21.15 14.09
C HIS A 173 -26.26 -21.98 12.95
N THR A 174 -26.27 -23.29 13.15
CA THR A 174 -25.84 -24.25 12.14
C THR A 174 -26.94 -25.28 11.89
N SER A 175 -26.97 -25.86 10.69
CA SER A 175 -27.87 -26.95 10.32
C SER A 175 -27.12 -28.06 9.60
N MET A 176 -27.27 -29.27 10.06
CA MET A 176 -26.67 -30.45 9.46
C MET A 176 -27.62 -31.05 8.42
N SER A 177 -27.10 -31.43 7.26
CA SER A 177 -27.87 -32.20 6.27
C SER A 177 -28.33 -33.56 6.80
N ALA A 178 -29.43 -34.10 6.28
CA ALA A 178 -29.99 -35.37 6.76
C ALA A 178 -29.02 -36.54 6.62
N ASP A 179 -28.16 -36.52 5.63
CA ASP A 179 -27.12 -37.52 5.37
C ASP A 179 -25.80 -37.25 6.13
N LYS A 180 -25.77 -36.14 6.90
CA LYS A 180 -24.63 -35.68 7.69
C LYS A 180 -23.36 -35.39 6.89
N THR A 181 -23.48 -35.15 5.60
CA THR A 181 -22.34 -34.86 4.73
C THR A 181 -22.02 -33.38 4.62
N LYS A 182 -22.98 -32.49 4.98
CA LYS A 182 -22.83 -31.05 4.88
C LYS A 182 -23.31 -30.35 6.14
N LEU A 183 -22.59 -29.30 6.52
CA LEU A 183 -23.00 -28.38 7.57
C LEU A 183 -23.20 -27.00 6.95
N THR A 184 -24.42 -26.48 7.08
CA THR A 184 -24.77 -25.11 6.69
C THR A 184 -24.64 -24.21 7.91
N ILE A 185 -24.00 -23.07 7.74
CA ILE A 185 -23.74 -22.07 8.78
C ILE A 185 -24.52 -20.83 8.40
N PHE A 186 -25.41 -20.41 9.26
CA PHE A 186 -26.22 -19.20 9.10
C PHE A 186 -25.69 -18.11 10.02
N GLY A 187 -25.71 -16.88 9.49
CA GLY A 187 -25.20 -15.74 10.25
C GLY A 187 -25.31 -14.43 9.46
N GLU A 188 -24.42 -13.51 9.75
CA GLU A 188 -24.39 -12.20 9.11
C GLU A 188 -22.97 -11.82 8.70
N ASN A 189 -22.86 -10.98 7.69
CA ASN A 189 -21.64 -10.35 7.21
C ASN A 189 -20.59 -11.32 6.65
N PHE A 190 -21.01 -12.48 6.15
CA PHE A 190 -20.11 -13.37 5.43
C PHE A 190 -19.70 -12.76 4.09
N THR A 191 -18.49 -13.08 3.67
CA THR A 191 -17.92 -12.64 2.38
C THR A 191 -17.43 -13.84 1.58
N PRO A 192 -17.19 -13.71 0.27
CA PRO A 192 -16.59 -14.78 -0.54
C PRO A 192 -15.24 -15.28 -0.02
N TRP A 193 -14.58 -14.48 0.82
CA TRP A 193 -13.29 -14.83 1.45
C TRP A 193 -13.42 -15.39 2.86
N SER A 194 -14.63 -15.46 3.42
CA SER A 194 -14.87 -16.09 4.73
C SER A 194 -14.39 -17.53 4.74
N LYS A 195 -13.75 -17.92 5.83
CA LYS A 195 -13.20 -19.28 6.03
C LYS A 195 -13.71 -19.85 7.35
N VAL A 196 -14.16 -21.09 7.30
CA VAL A 196 -14.61 -21.83 8.48
C VAL A 196 -13.44 -22.65 9.04
N TYR A 197 -13.31 -22.63 10.35
CA TYR A 197 -12.40 -23.46 11.12
C TYR A 197 -13.20 -24.35 12.06
N VAL A 198 -12.89 -25.62 12.08
CA VAL A 198 -13.47 -26.60 13.01
C VAL A 198 -12.32 -27.13 13.87
N ASP A 199 -12.45 -26.96 15.18
CA ASP A 199 -11.41 -27.35 16.16
C ASP A 199 -10.01 -26.76 15.85
N GLY A 200 -9.98 -25.56 15.26
CA GLY A 200 -8.75 -24.86 14.87
C GLY A 200 -8.22 -25.22 13.49
N GLU A 201 -8.79 -26.23 12.83
CA GLU A 201 -8.39 -26.65 11.49
C GLU A 201 -9.27 -25.98 10.41
N LYS A 202 -8.62 -25.42 9.38
CA LYS A 202 -9.30 -24.80 8.26
C LYS A 202 -9.98 -25.85 7.39
N VAL A 203 -11.29 -25.67 7.16
CA VAL A 203 -12.06 -26.55 6.27
C VAL A 203 -12.43 -25.85 4.97
N SER A 204 -12.68 -26.64 3.92
CA SER A 204 -13.17 -26.12 2.65
C SER A 204 -14.52 -25.46 2.86
N THR A 205 -14.60 -24.18 2.54
CA THR A 205 -15.78 -23.34 2.78
C THR A 205 -16.38 -22.90 1.44
N GLU A 206 -17.64 -23.18 1.23
CA GLU A 206 -18.45 -22.67 0.11
C GLU A 206 -19.23 -21.45 0.57
N TYR A 207 -19.05 -20.32 -0.13
CA TYR A 207 -19.82 -19.10 0.10
C TYR A 207 -21.14 -19.17 -0.68
N ILE A 208 -22.26 -19.14 0.02
CA ILE A 208 -23.60 -19.15 -0.59
C ILE A 208 -24.15 -17.72 -0.65
N SER A 209 -24.05 -16.96 0.44
CA SER A 209 -24.50 -15.57 0.55
C SER A 209 -23.86 -14.88 1.75
N GLY A 210 -24.13 -13.58 1.91
CA GLY A 210 -23.71 -12.82 3.11
C GLY A 210 -24.27 -13.36 4.44
N ASN A 211 -25.24 -14.28 4.37
CA ASN A 211 -25.88 -14.88 5.55
C ASN A 211 -25.72 -16.40 5.61
N CYS A 212 -25.03 -17.01 4.65
CA CYS A 212 -24.97 -18.48 4.55
C CYS A 212 -23.62 -18.95 4.00
N LEU A 213 -22.98 -19.85 4.73
CA LEU A 213 -21.81 -20.63 4.29
C LEU A 213 -22.16 -22.13 4.36
N GLU A 214 -21.46 -22.93 3.57
CA GLU A 214 -21.56 -24.39 3.62
C GLU A 214 -20.17 -25.01 3.71
N ILE A 215 -20.04 -26.07 4.50
CA ILE A 215 -18.83 -26.91 4.55
C ILE A 215 -19.21 -28.37 4.36
N SER A 216 -18.29 -29.13 3.73
CA SER A 216 -18.42 -30.58 3.65
C SER A 216 -17.87 -31.20 4.93
N MET A 217 -18.64 -32.11 5.51
CA MET A 217 -18.21 -32.91 6.67
C MET A 217 -17.53 -34.17 6.13
N ALA A 218 -16.25 -34.32 6.44
CA ALA A 218 -15.55 -35.56 6.13
C ALA A 218 -16.11 -36.70 6.97
N ASN A 219 -16.40 -37.84 6.35
CA ASN A 219 -16.75 -39.06 7.05
C ASN A 219 -15.56 -39.64 7.78
#